data_bf7a74fa9f0fecf85dc685dab145de30
#
_entry.id   bf7a74fa9f0fecf85dc685dab145de30
#
_cell.length_a   1.000
_cell.length_b   1.000
_cell.length_c   1.000
_cell.angle_alpha   90.00
_cell.angle_beta   90.00
_cell.angle_gamma   90.00
#
_symmetry.space_group_name_H-M   'P 1'
#
loop_
_entity.id
_entity.type
_entity.pdbx_description
1 polymer ?
#
loop_
_entity_poly.entity_id
_entity_poly.type
_entity_poly.pdbx_seq_one_letter_code
_entity_poly.pdbx_strand_id
1 'polypeptide(L)'
;GWFAEHRGEPFTIEGVARRATRIEVDDPWRQKQLGADHYWELFVFVRTPLLEVHGRLQEDYPVVCCVRTLPAGMPTGQRISERVRVSGFAFKRYRYPLPDVKISSSQGDEQQKGLSQETALLIGSRATWRPAPSPAAEVNTLGWIFLAMAAVVGAALVLAAWSFTRDSRRRDRQARKDLPDRIGLP
;
A
#
# COMPACT_ATOMS: atom_id res chain seq x y z
N GLY A 1 30.92 14.71 6.28
CA GLY A 1 29.91 13.64 6.16
C GLY A 1 29.29 13.68 4.77
N TRP A 2 28.74 12.59 4.30
CA TRP A 2 28.26 12.33 2.92
C TRP A 2 27.47 13.51 2.29
N PHE A 3 26.59 14.16 3.02
CA PHE A 3 25.81 15.30 2.51
C PHE A 3 26.63 16.57 2.22
N ALA A 4 27.71 16.78 2.94
CA ALA A 4 28.56 17.95 2.70
C ALA A 4 29.33 17.79 1.38
N GLU A 5 29.66 16.57 1.05
CA GLU A 5 30.43 16.19 -0.16
C GLU A 5 29.55 16.19 -1.41
N HIS A 6 28.25 15.85 -1.28
CA HIS A 6 27.32 15.70 -2.42
C HIS A 6 26.32 16.88 -2.57
N ARG A 7 26.61 18.00 -1.90
CA ARG A 7 25.74 19.17 -1.98
C ARG A 7 25.68 19.75 -3.39
N GLY A 8 24.47 19.92 -3.92
CA GLY A 8 24.23 20.40 -5.28
C GLY A 8 24.25 19.31 -6.35
N GLU A 9 24.56 18.08 -5.99
CA GLU A 9 24.49 16.97 -6.93
C GLU A 9 23.05 16.54 -7.22
N PRO A 10 22.76 16.09 -8.44
CA PRO A 10 21.45 15.58 -8.81
C PRO A 10 21.23 14.17 -8.25
N PHE A 11 20.10 13.96 -7.62
CA PHE A 11 19.66 12.65 -7.12
C PHE A 11 18.25 12.33 -7.58
N THR A 12 18.02 11.05 -7.77
CA THR A 12 16.67 10.50 -7.94
C THR A 12 16.43 9.47 -6.86
N ILE A 13 15.37 9.67 -6.09
CA ILE A 13 14.94 8.74 -5.07
C ILE A 13 13.57 8.16 -5.42
N GLU A 14 13.37 6.90 -5.05
CA GLU A 14 12.08 6.22 -5.08
C GLU A 14 11.74 5.74 -3.68
N GLY A 15 10.50 5.94 -3.27
CA GLY A 15 10.06 5.53 -1.94
C GLY A 15 8.57 5.76 -1.72
N VAL A 16 8.18 5.65 -0.45
CA VAL A 16 6.80 5.87 -0.01
C VAL A 16 6.69 7.22 0.68
N ALA A 17 5.93 8.14 0.10
CA ALA A 17 5.57 9.40 0.75
C ALA A 17 4.55 9.10 1.85
N ARG A 18 4.92 9.40 3.09
CA ARG A 18 4.08 9.25 4.28
C ARG A 18 3.39 10.55 4.68
N ARG A 19 3.89 11.67 4.18
CA ARG A 19 3.34 13.01 4.39
C ARG A 19 3.56 13.86 3.15
N ALA A 20 2.56 14.66 2.79
CA ALA A 20 2.63 15.68 1.76
C ALA A 20 1.93 16.93 2.27
N THR A 21 2.69 17.96 2.60
CA THR A 21 2.17 19.19 3.20
C THR A 21 2.43 20.37 2.27
N ARG A 22 1.40 21.17 2.04
CA ARG A 22 1.54 22.45 1.36
C ARG A 22 2.13 23.48 2.31
N ILE A 23 3.18 24.15 1.89
CA ILE A 23 3.86 25.20 2.63
C ILE A 23 3.64 26.52 1.88
N GLU A 24 2.93 27.44 2.51
CA GLU A 24 2.70 28.78 1.97
C GLU A 24 3.97 29.63 2.09
N VAL A 25 4.16 30.50 1.13
CA VAL A 25 5.27 31.46 1.10
C VAL A 25 4.67 32.86 1.22
N ASP A 26 4.68 33.42 2.43
CA ASP A 26 4.02 34.72 2.71
C ASP A 26 4.79 35.93 2.19
N ASP A 27 6.10 35.77 1.92
CA ASP A 27 6.96 36.85 1.48
C ASP A 27 6.85 37.09 -0.03
N PRO A 28 6.38 38.26 -0.50
CA PRO A 28 6.22 38.56 -1.93
C PRO A 28 7.52 38.47 -2.74
N TRP A 29 8.65 38.82 -2.12
CA TRP A 29 9.95 38.70 -2.80
C TRP A 29 10.32 37.25 -3.05
N ARG A 30 10.11 36.38 -2.04
CA ARG A 30 10.33 34.92 -2.18
C ARG A 30 9.36 34.28 -3.15
N GLN A 31 8.10 34.70 -3.18
CA GLN A 31 7.11 34.24 -4.17
C GLN A 31 7.59 34.56 -5.59
N LYS A 32 8.10 35.78 -5.80
CA LYS A 32 8.64 36.18 -7.10
C LYS A 32 9.86 35.34 -7.51
N GLN A 33 10.74 35.01 -6.58
CA GLN A 33 11.92 34.16 -6.85
C GLN A 33 11.52 32.71 -7.11
N LEU A 34 10.59 32.17 -6.33
CA LEU A 34 10.07 30.81 -6.49
C LEU A 34 9.16 30.70 -7.73
N GLY A 35 8.52 31.79 -8.15
CA GLY A 35 7.48 31.84 -9.18
C GLY A 35 6.21 31.08 -8.75
N ALA A 36 5.95 31.02 -7.45
CA ALA A 36 4.77 30.40 -6.86
C ALA A 36 4.57 30.94 -5.44
N ASP A 37 3.31 30.92 -4.96
CA ASP A 37 2.92 31.30 -3.60
C ASP A 37 3.10 30.17 -2.58
N HIS A 38 3.42 28.97 -3.03
CA HIS A 38 3.62 27.81 -2.19
C HIS A 38 4.58 26.80 -2.80
N TYR A 39 4.99 25.83 -2.01
CA TYR A 39 5.65 24.60 -2.43
C TYR A 39 5.14 23.42 -1.60
N TRP A 40 5.51 22.21 -1.98
CA TRP A 40 5.11 21.00 -1.29
C TRP A 40 6.30 20.38 -0.58
N GLU A 41 6.13 20.04 0.69
CA GLU A 41 7.06 19.28 1.48
C GLU A 41 6.59 17.83 1.56
N LEU A 42 7.40 16.90 1.05
CA LEU A 42 7.16 15.48 1.08
C LEU A 42 8.12 14.81 2.06
N PHE A 43 7.61 13.95 2.92
CA PHE A 43 8.42 13.00 3.68
C PHE A 43 8.37 11.66 2.97
N VAL A 44 9.47 11.31 2.30
CA VAL A 44 9.61 10.10 1.49
C VAL A 44 10.49 9.10 2.21
N PHE A 45 9.96 7.93 2.50
CA PHE A 45 10.71 6.84 3.09
C PHE A 45 11.31 5.98 1.97
N VAL A 46 12.64 5.98 1.92
CA VAL A 46 13.42 5.27 0.90
C VAL A 46 13.95 4.00 1.54
N ARG A 47 13.74 2.87 0.88
CA ARG A 47 14.32 1.60 1.32
C ARG A 47 15.83 1.65 1.14
N THR A 48 16.55 1.43 2.21
CA THR A 48 18.01 1.40 2.25
C THR A 48 18.49 0.06 2.77
N PRO A 49 19.72 -0.38 2.47
CA PRO A 49 20.35 -1.43 3.23
C PRO A 49 20.30 -1.07 4.72
N LEU A 50 20.10 -2.06 5.57
CA LEU A 50 19.94 -1.91 7.00
C LEU A 50 20.92 -0.87 7.57
N LEU A 51 20.38 0.26 8.01
CA LEU A 51 21.12 1.31 8.69
C LEU A 51 20.86 1.21 10.19
N GLU A 52 21.91 1.21 10.97
CA GLU A 52 21.79 1.33 12.41
C GLU A 52 21.61 2.80 12.78
N VAL A 53 20.43 3.16 13.28
CA VAL A 53 20.13 4.51 13.79
C VAL A 53 19.73 4.39 15.25
N HIS A 54 20.52 4.99 16.13
CA HIS A 54 20.30 4.93 17.59
C HIS A 54 20.14 3.49 18.13
N GLY A 55 21.01 2.57 17.71
CA GLY A 55 20.97 1.17 18.13
C GLY A 55 19.82 0.33 17.58
N ARG A 56 19.10 0.83 16.58
CA ARG A 56 18.02 0.12 15.89
C ARG A 56 18.30 0.00 14.40
N LEU A 57 18.11 -1.20 13.87
CA LEU A 57 18.18 -1.44 12.43
C LEU A 57 16.93 -0.86 11.77
N GLN A 58 17.12 0.04 10.81
CA GLN A 58 16.06 0.64 10.01
C GLN A 58 16.22 0.22 8.54
N GLU A 59 15.15 -0.29 7.97
CA GLU A 59 15.08 -0.64 6.54
C GLU A 59 14.70 0.57 5.67
N ASP A 60 13.97 1.52 6.26
CA ASP A 60 13.48 2.71 5.58
C ASP A 60 14.10 3.97 6.18
N TYR A 61 14.69 4.80 5.35
CA TYR A 61 15.28 6.08 5.74
C TYR A 61 14.42 7.24 5.22
N PRO A 62 13.98 8.16 6.08
CA PRO A 62 13.22 9.31 5.65
C PRO A 62 14.10 10.30 4.90
N VAL A 63 13.59 10.82 3.79
CA VAL A 63 14.18 11.92 3.02
C VAL A 63 13.12 13.00 2.86
N VAL A 64 13.46 14.23 3.16
CA VAL A 64 12.57 15.37 2.95
C VAL A 64 12.79 15.93 1.54
N CYS A 65 11.71 16.07 0.79
CA CYS A 65 11.75 16.61 -0.57
C CYS A 65 10.85 17.83 -0.67
N CYS A 66 11.42 18.97 -1.03
CA CYS A 66 10.67 20.15 -1.40
C CYS A 66 10.48 20.17 -2.91
N VAL A 67 9.22 20.10 -3.37
CA VAL A 67 8.87 20.14 -4.78
C VAL A 67 7.90 21.27 -5.07
N ARG A 68 7.99 21.84 -6.27
CA ARG A 68 7.11 22.96 -6.67
C ARG A 68 5.69 22.49 -6.94
N THR A 69 5.52 21.33 -7.56
CA THR A 69 4.22 20.80 -7.93
C THR A 69 4.08 19.34 -7.62
N LEU A 70 2.87 18.92 -7.22
CA LEU A 70 2.49 17.52 -7.12
C LEU A 70 1.72 17.08 -8.36
N PRO A 71 1.72 15.77 -8.67
CA PRO A 71 0.86 15.18 -9.68
C PRO A 71 -0.61 15.40 -9.34
N ALA A 72 -1.43 15.66 -10.37
CA ALA A 72 -2.87 15.77 -10.19
C ALA A 72 -3.48 14.49 -9.58
N GLY A 73 -4.34 14.66 -8.58
CA GLY A 73 -5.01 13.55 -7.90
C GLY A 73 -4.17 12.82 -6.84
N MET A 74 -2.90 13.18 -6.65
CA MET A 74 -2.10 12.61 -5.57
C MET A 74 -2.68 13.01 -4.21
N PRO A 75 -2.94 12.06 -3.29
CA PRO A 75 -3.38 12.37 -1.93
C PRO A 75 -2.37 13.26 -1.19
N THR A 76 -2.88 14.19 -0.38
CA THR A 76 -2.09 15.10 0.45
C THR A 76 -2.52 15.01 1.90
N GLY A 77 -1.65 15.41 2.82
CA GLY A 77 -1.94 15.44 4.25
C GLY A 77 -0.82 14.85 5.11
N GLN A 78 -1.11 14.71 6.39
CA GLN A 78 -0.14 14.24 7.41
C GLN A 78 0.04 12.72 7.43
N ARG A 79 -0.90 11.97 6.86
CA ARG A 79 -0.86 10.51 6.82
C ARG A 79 -1.32 10.03 5.46
N ILE A 80 -0.37 9.79 4.59
CA ILE A 80 -0.60 9.20 3.27
C ILE A 80 0.30 7.97 3.11
N SER A 81 0.14 7.21 2.03
CA SER A 81 1.01 6.06 1.72
C SER A 81 1.10 5.90 0.22
N GLU A 82 1.84 6.82 -0.41
CA GLU A 82 1.89 6.92 -1.85
C GLU A 82 3.28 6.66 -2.39
N ARG A 83 3.40 5.81 -3.40
CA ARG A 83 4.67 5.56 -4.08
C ARG A 83 5.02 6.75 -4.96
N VAL A 84 6.21 7.31 -4.72
CA VAL A 84 6.69 8.47 -5.46
C VAL A 84 8.13 8.28 -5.91
N ARG A 85 8.43 8.91 -7.03
CA ARG A 85 9.80 9.13 -7.50
C ARG A 85 10.03 10.64 -7.53
N VAL A 86 11.09 11.09 -6.89
CA VAL A 86 11.48 12.51 -6.85
C VAL A 86 12.90 12.65 -7.37
N SER A 87 13.06 13.48 -8.40
CA SER A 87 14.37 13.90 -8.90
C SER A 87 14.64 15.35 -8.48
N GLY A 88 15.81 15.60 -7.95
CA GLY A 88 16.18 16.92 -7.43
C GLY A 88 17.64 16.98 -7.08
N PHE A 89 18.02 18.04 -6.39
CA PHE A 89 19.39 18.29 -5.95
C PHE A 89 19.48 18.14 -4.44
N ALA A 90 20.56 17.54 -3.96
CA ALA A 90 20.87 17.51 -2.54
C ALA A 90 21.17 18.94 -2.06
N PHE A 91 20.37 19.46 -1.13
CA PHE A 91 20.49 20.85 -0.71
C PHE A 91 21.21 21.00 0.62
N LYS A 92 20.65 20.40 1.69
CA LYS A 92 21.20 20.47 3.04
C LYS A 92 20.74 19.31 3.92
N ARG A 93 21.34 19.19 5.10
CA ARG A 93 20.78 18.37 6.16
C ARG A 93 19.55 19.07 6.73
N TYR A 94 18.52 18.28 7.00
CA TYR A 94 17.28 18.73 7.62
C TYR A 94 17.09 18.00 8.95
N ARG A 95 16.83 18.76 10.00
CA ARG A 95 16.60 18.21 11.31
C ARG A 95 15.11 18.33 11.64
N TYR A 96 14.49 17.22 12.01
CA TYR A 96 13.10 17.21 12.41
C TYR A 96 12.95 16.51 13.76
N PRO A 97 11.99 16.97 14.61
CA PRO A 97 11.70 16.34 15.88
C PRO A 97 11.07 14.96 15.63
N LEU A 98 11.56 13.95 16.32
CA LEU A 98 10.87 12.66 16.38
C LEU A 98 9.66 12.80 17.31
N PRO A 99 8.52 12.17 16.96
CA PRO A 99 7.43 12.04 17.92
C PRO A 99 7.96 11.32 19.17
N ASP A 100 7.45 11.69 20.34
CA ASP A 100 7.83 11.10 21.63
C ASP A 100 7.70 9.58 21.57
N VAL A 101 8.82 8.89 21.42
CA VAL A 101 8.87 7.43 21.40
C VAL A 101 9.06 6.97 22.85
N LYS A 102 8.07 6.27 23.39
CA LYS A 102 8.24 5.53 24.63
C LYS A 102 9.20 4.37 24.34
N ILE A 103 10.44 4.51 24.76
CA ILE A 103 11.40 3.42 24.71
C ILE A 103 11.18 2.64 26.01
N SER A 104 10.55 1.47 25.91
CA SER A 104 10.52 0.50 27.01
C SER A 104 11.93 -0.09 27.14
N SER A 105 12.79 0.61 27.87
CA SER A 105 14.03 0.04 28.35
C SER A 105 13.74 -0.64 29.68
N SER A 106 14.27 -1.83 29.89
CA SER A 106 14.15 -2.63 31.12
C SER A 106 14.73 -1.96 32.40
N GLN A 107 15.10 -0.70 32.33
CA GLN A 107 15.61 0.14 33.41
C GLN A 107 14.93 1.51 33.40
N GLY A 108 13.65 1.55 33.85
CA GLY A 108 12.93 2.80 34.09
C GLY A 108 12.44 3.50 32.82
N ASP A 109 11.19 3.95 32.85
CA ASP A 109 10.55 4.76 31.80
C ASP A 109 11.22 6.15 31.74
N GLU A 110 12.38 6.26 31.10
CA GLU A 110 12.94 7.57 30.73
C GLU A 110 12.27 8.00 29.42
N GLN A 111 11.35 8.92 29.55
CA GLN A 111 10.73 9.64 28.45
C GLN A 111 11.78 10.54 27.81
N GLN A 112 12.47 10.05 26.78
CA GLN A 112 13.42 10.86 26.03
C GLN A 112 12.68 11.90 25.19
N LYS A 113 12.39 13.02 25.84
CA LYS A 113 11.77 14.21 25.25
C LYS A 113 12.81 14.95 24.41
N GLY A 114 12.52 15.13 23.12
CA GLY A 114 13.32 16.02 22.25
C GLY A 114 14.38 15.36 21.37
N LEU A 115 14.26 14.06 21.08
CA LEU A 115 15.10 13.44 20.05
C LEU A 115 14.81 14.08 18.68
N SER A 116 15.86 14.51 18.01
CA SER A 116 15.78 14.97 16.62
C SER A 116 16.57 14.05 15.72
N GLN A 117 16.03 13.77 14.57
CA GLN A 117 16.72 13.00 13.53
C GLN A 117 17.17 13.92 12.40
N GLU A 118 18.36 13.69 11.88
CA GLU A 118 18.86 14.37 10.69
C GLU A 118 18.59 13.53 9.46
N THR A 119 18.16 14.20 8.40
CA THR A 119 17.90 13.59 7.10
C THR A 119 18.38 14.49 5.97
N ALA A 120 18.33 13.95 4.75
CA ALA A 120 18.56 14.70 3.54
C ALA A 120 17.38 15.61 3.22
N LEU A 121 17.65 16.84 2.78
CA LEU A 121 16.70 17.69 2.11
C LEU A 121 17.06 17.75 0.62
N LEU A 122 16.14 17.30 -0.23
CA LEU A 122 16.22 17.44 -1.68
C LEU A 122 15.30 18.56 -2.15
N ILE A 123 15.74 19.30 -3.16
CA ILE A 123 14.92 20.30 -3.85
C ILE A 123 14.70 19.83 -5.29
N GLY A 124 13.44 19.63 -5.67
CA GLY A 124 13.05 19.19 -7.00
C GLY A 124 11.93 20.05 -7.59
N SER A 125 11.67 19.92 -8.89
CA SER A 125 10.59 20.66 -9.55
C SER A 125 9.24 19.96 -9.35
N ARG A 126 9.20 18.64 -9.47
CA ARG A 126 7.98 17.82 -9.32
C ARG A 126 8.28 16.43 -8.80
N ALA A 127 7.28 15.82 -8.23
CA ALA A 127 7.26 14.40 -7.94
C ALA A 127 6.54 13.63 -9.08
N THR A 128 6.93 12.38 -9.31
CA THR A 128 6.18 11.43 -10.13
C THR A 128 5.45 10.49 -9.18
N TRP A 129 4.13 10.41 -9.32
CA TRP A 129 3.30 9.55 -8.49
C TRP A 129 3.00 8.23 -9.21
N ARG A 130 3.09 7.13 -8.49
CA ARG A 130 2.73 5.79 -8.94
C ARG A 130 1.66 5.26 -7.99
N PRO A 131 0.37 5.47 -8.29
CA PRO A 131 -0.69 4.98 -7.43
C PRO A 131 -0.57 3.46 -7.30
N ALA A 132 -0.79 2.95 -6.09
CA ALA A 132 -0.93 1.52 -5.88
C ALA A 132 -2.11 1.01 -6.71
N PRO A 133 -2.03 -0.20 -7.31
CA PRO A 133 -3.18 -0.78 -7.96
C PRO A 133 -4.34 -0.81 -6.95
N SER A 134 -5.51 -0.35 -7.40
CA SER A 134 -6.68 -0.31 -6.54
C SER A 134 -7.00 -1.72 -6.04
N PRO A 135 -7.12 -1.95 -4.72
CA PRO A 135 -7.48 -3.27 -4.19
C PRO A 135 -8.83 -3.76 -4.70
N ALA A 136 -9.69 -2.87 -5.18
CA ALA A 136 -10.96 -3.21 -5.80
C ALA A 136 -10.81 -4.06 -7.08
N ALA A 137 -9.73 -3.92 -7.82
CA ALA A 137 -9.49 -4.72 -9.02
C ALA A 137 -9.12 -6.18 -8.69
N GLU A 138 -8.35 -6.40 -7.64
CA GLU A 138 -7.97 -7.75 -7.19
C GLU A 138 -9.14 -8.49 -6.55
N VAL A 139 -9.95 -7.82 -5.75
CA VAL A 139 -11.14 -8.41 -5.10
C VAL A 139 -12.18 -8.84 -6.13
N ASN A 140 -12.40 -8.06 -7.20
CA ASN A 140 -13.31 -8.45 -8.26
C ASN A 140 -12.86 -9.71 -9.00
N THR A 141 -11.58 -9.85 -9.30
CA THR A 141 -11.06 -11.04 -10.00
C THR A 141 -11.23 -12.31 -9.16
N LEU A 142 -10.88 -12.24 -7.87
CA LEU A 142 -11.11 -13.32 -6.91
C LEU A 142 -12.60 -13.66 -6.77
N GLY A 143 -13.47 -12.65 -6.68
CA GLY A 143 -14.92 -12.83 -6.60
C GLY A 143 -15.49 -13.60 -7.79
N TRP A 144 -15.09 -13.28 -9.01
CA TRP A 144 -15.51 -14.00 -10.21
C TRP A 144 -15.01 -15.45 -10.24
N ILE A 145 -13.78 -15.71 -9.78
CA ILE A 145 -13.24 -17.08 -9.67
C ILE A 145 -14.07 -17.92 -8.70
N PHE A 146 -14.38 -17.38 -7.52
CA PHE A 146 -15.24 -18.07 -6.55
C PHE A 146 -16.65 -18.32 -7.09
N LEU A 147 -17.24 -17.35 -7.77
CA LEU A 147 -18.57 -17.50 -8.37
C LEU A 147 -18.57 -18.58 -9.45
N ALA A 148 -17.58 -18.63 -10.31
CA ALA A 148 -17.43 -19.65 -11.34
C ALA A 148 -17.26 -21.04 -10.73
N MET A 149 -16.44 -21.18 -9.69
CA MET A 149 -16.23 -22.44 -9.00
C MET A 149 -17.51 -22.94 -8.29
N ALA A 150 -18.25 -22.03 -7.64
CA ALA A 150 -19.55 -22.37 -7.04
C ALA A 150 -20.58 -22.82 -8.08
N ALA A 151 -20.61 -22.18 -9.26
CA ALA A 151 -21.48 -22.57 -10.35
C ALA A 151 -21.17 -23.99 -10.89
N VAL A 152 -19.87 -24.32 -11.04
CA VAL A 152 -19.44 -25.66 -11.48
C VAL A 152 -19.84 -26.73 -10.47
N VAL A 153 -19.60 -26.49 -9.16
CA VAL A 153 -20.00 -27.43 -8.10
C VAL A 153 -21.52 -27.58 -8.05
N GLY A 154 -22.27 -26.50 -8.14
CA GLY A 154 -23.73 -26.54 -8.19
C GLY A 154 -24.25 -27.34 -9.37
N ALA A 155 -23.70 -27.15 -10.58
CA ALA A 155 -24.06 -27.92 -11.76
C ALA A 155 -23.76 -29.43 -11.59
N ALA A 156 -22.60 -29.76 -11.00
CA ALA A 156 -22.23 -31.15 -10.73
C ALA A 156 -23.20 -31.83 -9.75
N LEU A 157 -23.63 -31.14 -8.69
CA LEU A 157 -24.60 -31.65 -7.73
C LEU A 157 -25.98 -31.87 -8.38
N VAL A 158 -26.44 -30.94 -9.22
CA VAL A 158 -27.71 -31.08 -9.94
C VAL A 158 -27.66 -32.28 -10.91
N LEU A 159 -26.56 -32.45 -11.64
CA LEU A 159 -26.41 -33.62 -12.55
C LEU A 159 -26.33 -34.93 -11.75
N ALA A 160 -25.66 -34.98 -10.62
CA ALA A 160 -25.64 -36.15 -9.75
C ALA A 160 -27.03 -36.49 -9.22
N ALA A 161 -27.78 -35.52 -8.70
CA ALA A 161 -29.14 -35.72 -8.22
C ALA A 161 -30.06 -36.20 -9.34
N TRP A 162 -29.94 -35.64 -10.53
CA TRP A 162 -30.72 -36.06 -11.67
C TRP A 162 -30.40 -37.49 -12.12
N SER A 163 -29.12 -37.88 -12.14
CA SER A 163 -28.71 -39.24 -12.47
C SER A 163 -29.26 -40.27 -11.43
N PHE A 164 -29.20 -39.95 -10.17
CA PHE A 164 -29.74 -40.77 -9.07
C PHE A 164 -31.26 -40.96 -9.21
N THR A 165 -32.03 -39.91 -9.47
CA THR A 165 -33.48 -39.99 -9.65
C THR A 165 -33.85 -40.78 -10.90
N ARG A 166 -33.03 -40.68 -11.96
CA ARG A 166 -33.25 -41.44 -13.20
C ARG A 166 -33.01 -42.95 -13.01
N ASP A 167 -31.98 -43.28 -12.25
CA ASP A 167 -31.62 -44.69 -11.96
C ASP A 167 -32.60 -45.36 -11.00
N SER A 168 -33.10 -44.65 -9.98
CA SER A 168 -34.16 -45.10 -9.10
C SER A 168 -35.44 -45.42 -9.88
N ARG A 169 -35.86 -44.57 -10.78
CA ARG A 169 -37.06 -44.81 -11.64
C ARG A 169 -36.89 -46.01 -12.59
N ARG A 170 -35.67 -46.33 -12.98
CA ARG A 170 -35.39 -47.53 -13.80
C ARG A 170 -35.50 -48.81 -12.96
N ARG A 171 -34.98 -48.82 -11.73
CA ARG A 171 -35.05 -49.94 -10.78
C ARG A 171 -36.49 -50.23 -10.37
N ASP A 172 -37.27 -49.18 -10.09
CA ASP A 172 -38.71 -49.34 -9.76
C ASP A 172 -39.52 -49.97 -10.93
N ARG A 173 -39.19 -49.62 -12.18
CA ARG A 173 -39.85 -50.21 -13.36
C ARG A 173 -39.43 -51.67 -13.58
N GLN A 174 -38.22 -52.07 -13.25
CA GLN A 174 -37.78 -53.45 -13.36
C GLN A 174 -38.42 -54.31 -12.24
N ALA A 175 -38.41 -53.80 -10.99
CA ALA A 175 -39.03 -54.47 -9.83
C ALA A 175 -40.54 -54.70 -10.05
N ARG A 176 -41.26 -53.79 -10.75
CA ARG A 176 -42.68 -54.00 -11.09
C ARG A 176 -42.91 -55.05 -12.19
N LYS A 177 -41.94 -55.31 -13.07
CA LYS A 177 -42.03 -56.33 -14.11
C LYS A 177 -41.79 -57.73 -13.59
N ASP A 178 -41.02 -57.84 -12.48
CA ASP A 178 -40.66 -59.12 -11.85
C ASP A 178 -41.63 -59.55 -10.76
N LEU A 179 -42.72 -58.81 -10.50
CA LEU A 179 -43.80 -59.23 -9.62
C LEU A 179 -44.64 -60.31 -10.27
N PRO A 180 -44.79 -61.52 -9.67
CA PRO A 180 -45.60 -62.57 -10.21
C PRO A 180 -47.08 -62.19 -10.19
N ASP A 181 -47.77 -62.42 -11.31
CA ASP A 181 -49.18 -62.02 -11.61
C ASP A 181 -50.24 -62.74 -10.73
N ARG A 182 -49.86 -63.67 -9.88
CA ARG A 182 -50.78 -64.35 -9.00
C ARG A 182 -50.21 -64.61 -7.62
N ILE A 183 -50.66 -63.87 -6.64
CA ILE A 183 -50.67 -64.36 -5.24
C ILE A 183 -51.95 -65.20 -5.14
N GLY A 184 -51.82 -66.49 -5.35
CA GLY A 184 -52.91 -67.41 -5.01
C GLY A 184 -53.04 -67.46 -3.50
N LEU A 185 -54.11 -66.87 -2.99
CA LEU A 185 -54.60 -67.10 -1.60
C LEU A 185 -55.41 -68.34 -1.65
N PRO A 186 -55.24 -69.26 -0.62
CA PRO A 186 -56.07 -70.49 -0.47
C PRO A 186 -57.48 -70.15 -0.14
#